data_a81ba74d67d79f5f80ceb52295ce6dea
#
_entry.id   a81ba74d67d79f5f80ceb52295ce6dea
#
_cell.length_a   1.000
_cell.length_b   1.000
_cell.length_c   1.000
_cell.angle_alpha   90.00
_cell.angle_beta   90.00
_cell.angle_gamma   90.00
#
_symmetry.space_group_name_H-M   'P 1'
#
loop_
_entity.id
_entity.type
_entity.pdbx_description
1 polymer ?
#
loop_
_entity_poly.entity_id
_entity_poly.type
_entity_poly.pdbx_seq_one_letter_code
_entity_poly.pdbx_strand_id
1 'polypeptide(L)'
;MADSFIGEIRIFGFNFAPVDWAFCAGQTVAIAQNQALAAVLGQAFGGDGRTTFGLPNLQGTVPIGAGNGPGLTPRPYARQTGTDRVPLTLAQTPPHSHSITVASASGTLRTAGPKAAAPLSFCSFVATTATPPKPQTTFT
;
A
#
# COMPACT_ATOMS: atom_id res chain seq x y z
N MET A 1 -24.26 19.03 -21.45
CA MET A 1 -23.08 18.53 -20.75
C MET A 1 -22.29 19.76 -20.29
N ALA A 2 -21.84 19.80 -19.07
CA ALA A 2 -20.95 20.90 -18.66
C ALA A 2 -19.61 20.71 -19.37
N ASP A 3 -19.08 21.78 -19.97
CA ASP A 3 -17.77 21.77 -20.61
C ASP A 3 -16.69 21.49 -19.55
N SER A 4 -15.71 20.66 -19.88
CA SER A 4 -14.61 20.33 -18.98
C SER A 4 -13.58 21.46 -18.95
N PHE A 5 -13.06 21.75 -17.76
CA PHE A 5 -11.96 22.71 -17.61
C PHE A 5 -10.61 22.04 -17.92
N ILE A 6 -9.68 22.81 -18.50
CA ILE A 6 -8.31 22.33 -18.75
C ILE A 6 -7.65 22.04 -17.40
N GLY A 7 -7.13 20.80 -17.25
CA GLY A 7 -6.54 20.32 -16.00
C GLY A 7 -7.55 19.76 -15.00
N GLU A 8 -8.83 19.66 -15.37
CA GLU A 8 -9.82 18.99 -14.53
C GLU A 8 -9.52 17.49 -14.41
N ILE A 9 -9.64 16.95 -13.19
CA ILE A 9 -9.54 15.51 -12.94
C ILE A 9 -10.92 14.97 -12.61
N ARG A 10 -11.35 13.94 -13.33
CA ARG A 10 -12.64 13.32 -13.18
C ARG A 10 -12.53 11.80 -13.09
N ILE A 11 -13.35 11.17 -12.27
CA ILE A 11 -13.41 9.72 -12.13
C ILE A 11 -14.44 9.18 -13.10
N PHE A 12 -14.05 8.21 -13.92
CA PHE A 12 -14.89 7.51 -14.86
C PHE A 12 -15.03 6.04 -14.50
N GLY A 13 -16.19 5.44 -14.80
CA GLY A 13 -16.46 4.01 -14.57
C GLY A 13 -15.98 3.08 -15.69
N PHE A 14 -15.16 3.56 -16.62
CA PHE A 14 -14.62 2.81 -17.77
C PHE A 14 -13.09 2.92 -17.83
N ASN A 15 -12.46 2.08 -18.61
CA ASN A 15 -11.01 1.88 -18.66
C ASN A 15 -10.32 2.46 -19.91
N PHE A 16 -10.94 3.41 -20.58
CA PHE A 16 -10.35 4.12 -21.72
C PHE A 16 -10.39 5.63 -21.48
N ALA A 17 -9.46 6.37 -22.07
CA ALA A 17 -9.48 7.83 -22.04
C ALA A 17 -10.38 8.36 -23.17
N PRO A 18 -11.41 9.17 -22.87
CA PRO A 18 -12.19 9.86 -23.90
C PRO A 18 -11.31 10.82 -24.71
N VAL A 19 -11.88 11.33 -25.81
CA VAL A 19 -11.22 12.36 -26.62
C VAL A 19 -10.87 13.56 -25.73
N ASP A 20 -9.67 14.09 -25.89
CA ASP A 20 -9.09 15.20 -25.12
C ASP A 20 -8.85 14.91 -23.62
N TRP A 21 -8.91 13.64 -23.21
CA TRP A 21 -8.58 13.20 -21.86
C TRP A 21 -7.37 12.28 -21.86
N ALA A 22 -6.64 12.27 -20.76
CA ALA A 22 -5.51 11.37 -20.53
C ALA A 22 -5.61 10.74 -19.15
N PHE A 23 -5.07 9.53 -19.00
CA PHE A 23 -4.98 8.90 -17.68
C PHE A 23 -3.99 9.65 -16.78
N CYS A 24 -4.31 9.74 -15.49
CA CYS A 24 -3.39 10.24 -14.46
C CYS A 24 -2.46 9.11 -14.01
N ALA A 25 -1.54 8.70 -14.89
CA ALA A 25 -0.60 7.60 -14.67
C ALA A 25 0.86 8.06 -14.58
N GLY A 26 1.09 9.37 -14.44
CA GLY A 26 2.43 9.93 -14.31
C GLY A 26 3.23 9.99 -15.61
N GLN A 27 2.56 9.85 -16.76
CA GLN A 27 3.22 9.88 -18.05
C GLN A 27 3.69 11.30 -18.41
N THR A 28 4.75 11.36 -19.22
CA THR A 28 5.29 12.61 -19.76
C THR A 28 4.65 12.93 -21.10
N VAL A 29 4.24 14.17 -21.29
CA VAL A 29 3.52 14.65 -22.48
C VAL A 29 4.28 15.81 -23.11
N ALA A 30 4.24 15.91 -24.45
CA ALA A 30 4.89 17.00 -25.17
C ALA A 30 4.12 18.32 -25.03
N ILE A 31 4.84 19.39 -24.70
CA ILE A 31 4.28 20.74 -24.55
C ILE A 31 3.71 21.24 -25.88
N ALA A 32 4.37 20.95 -27.00
CA ALA A 32 3.97 21.44 -28.32
C ALA A 32 2.54 21.10 -28.69
N GLN A 33 2.04 19.95 -28.24
CA GLN A 33 0.68 19.47 -28.54
C GLN A 33 -0.34 19.81 -27.43
N ASN A 34 0.12 20.24 -26.25
CA ASN A 34 -0.71 20.45 -25.07
C ASN A 34 -0.31 21.72 -24.32
N GLN A 35 -0.14 22.83 -25.03
CA GLN A 35 0.38 24.08 -24.48
C GLN A 35 -0.50 24.64 -23.35
N ALA A 36 -1.83 24.59 -23.48
CA ALA A 36 -2.73 25.09 -22.48
C ALA A 36 -2.67 24.27 -21.17
N LEU A 37 -2.59 22.95 -21.28
CA LEU A 37 -2.43 22.06 -20.12
C LEU A 37 -1.06 22.23 -19.45
N ALA A 38 -0.02 22.40 -20.27
CA ALA A 38 1.33 22.67 -19.76
C ALA A 38 1.42 24.00 -19.01
N ALA A 39 0.69 25.02 -19.46
CA ALA A 39 0.61 26.31 -18.76
C ALA A 39 -0.06 26.21 -17.39
N VAL A 40 -1.03 25.29 -17.22
CA VAL A 40 -1.74 25.08 -15.95
C VAL A 40 -0.91 24.22 -14.99
N LEU A 41 -0.35 23.10 -15.46
CA LEU A 41 0.36 22.14 -14.60
C LEU A 41 1.84 22.51 -14.36
N GLY A 42 2.46 23.20 -15.32
CA GLY A 42 3.89 23.51 -15.27
C GLY A 42 4.75 22.25 -15.11
N GLN A 43 5.76 22.34 -14.26
CA GLN A 43 6.70 21.24 -13.94
C GLN A 43 6.35 20.51 -12.63
N ALA A 44 5.18 20.75 -12.06
CA ALA A 44 4.84 20.27 -10.73
C ALA A 44 4.87 18.73 -10.61
N PHE A 45 4.57 18.03 -11.69
CA PHE A 45 4.52 16.56 -11.74
C PHE A 45 5.69 15.95 -12.54
N GLY A 46 6.71 16.73 -12.90
CA GLY A 46 7.89 16.30 -13.62
C GLY A 46 7.93 16.80 -15.07
N GLY A 47 8.82 16.22 -15.86
CA GLY A 47 9.18 16.69 -17.20
C GLY A 47 10.38 17.63 -17.19
N ASP A 48 10.86 18.03 -18.37
CA ASP A 48 11.98 18.96 -18.53
C ASP A 48 11.53 20.44 -18.51
N GLY A 49 10.22 20.69 -18.58
CA GLY A 49 9.62 22.03 -18.60
C GLY A 49 9.94 22.87 -19.83
N ARG A 50 10.58 22.29 -20.82
CA ARG A 50 10.97 22.96 -22.06
C ARG A 50 10.30 22.34 -23.29
N THR A 51 10.32 21.02 -23.36
CA THR A 51 9.71 20.22 -24.42
C THR A 51 8.61 19.31 -23.89
N THR A 52 8.70 18.93 -22.62
CA THR A 52 7.80 17.98 -21.97
C THR A 52 7.40 18.42 -20.56
N PHE A 53 6.25 17.96 -20.12
CA PHE A 53 5.76 18.09 -18.75
C PHE A 53 5.13 16.77 -18.29
N GLY A 54 5.09 16.54 -16.98
CA GLY A 54 4.50 15.35 -16.37
C GLY A 54 3.03 15.54 -16.04
N LEU A 55 2.25 14.47 -16.16
CA LEU A 55 0.91 14.37 -15.61
C LEU A 55 0.95 13.80 -14.19
N PRO A 56 -0.05 14.11 -13.34
CA PRO A 56 -0.13 13.51 -12.02
C PRO A 56 -0.25 11.99 -12.07
N ASN A 57 0.33 11.29 -11.10
CA ASN A 57 0.17 9.85 -10.94
C ASN A 57 -0.82 9.59 -9.78
N LEU A 58 -2.00 9.11 -10.12
CA LEU A 58 -3.04 8.74 -9.16
C LEU A 58 -3.22 7.21 -9.03
N GLN A 59 -2.34 6.43 -9.64
CA GLN A 59 -2.37 4.97 -9.52
C GLN A 59 -2.04 4.56 -8.07
N GLY A 60 -2.99 3.89 -7.41
CA GLY A 60 -2.84 3.49 -6.00
C GLY A 60 -2.81 4.64 -4.99
N THR A 61 -3.20 5.86 -5.41
CA THR A 61 -3.21 7.05 -4.57
C THR A 61 -4.56 7.77 -4.64
N VAL A 62 -4.86 8.55 -3.62
CA VAL A 62 -6.09 9.35 -3.54
C VAL A 62 -5.73 10.82 -3.55
N PRO A 63 -6.40 11.66 -4.37
CA PRO A 63 -6.18 13.10 -4.34
C PRO A 63 -6.70 13.68 -3.02
N ILE A 64 -5.86 14.50 -2.39
CA ILE A 64 -6.19 15.24 -1.17
C ILE A 64 -5.97 16.73 -1.38
N GLY A 65 -6.68 17.57 -0.61
CA GLY A 65 -6.51 19.02 -0.65
C GLY A 65 -5.08 19.45 -0.30
N ALA A 66 -4.49 20.29 -1.13
CA ALA A 66 -3.20 20.92 -0.86
C ALA A 66 -3.40 22.17 0.03
N GLY A 67 -2.41 22.48 0.85
CA GLY A 67 -2.40 23.68 1.69
C GLY A 67 -2.12 23.40 3.16
N ASN A 68 -2.33 24.45 3.98
CA ASN A 68 -2.13 24.42 5.43
C ASN A 68 -3.47 24.65 6.11
N GLY A 69 -4.07 23.60 6.67
CA GLY A 69 -5.27 23.73 7.51
C GLY A 69 -4.91 23.94 8.98
N PRO A 70 -5.76 24.64 9.77
CA PRO A 70 -5.54 24.80 11.21
C PRO A 70 -5.44 23.45 11.91
N GLY A 71 -4.35 23.18 12.62
CA GLY A 71 -4.12 21.93 13.34
C GLY A 71 -3.82 20.71 12.46
N LEU A 72 -3.67 20.88 11.15
CA LEU A 72 -3.37 19.79 10.22
C LEU A 72 -1.91 19.86 9.74
N THR A 73 -1.38 18.71 9.35
CA THR A 73 -0.06 18.65 8.71
C THR A 73 -0.11 19.34 7.34
N PRO A 74 0.82 20.26 7.05
CA PRO A 74 0.90 20.91 5.74
C PRO A 74 1.00 19.91 4.59
N ARG A 75 0.21 20.15 3.53
CA ARG A 75 0.19 19.33 2.31
C ARG A 75 0.65 20.16 1.12
N PRO A 76 1.93 20.13 0.74
CA PRO A 76 2.40 20.87 -0.42
C PRO A 76 1.79 20.30 -1.71
N TYR A 77 1.54 21.21 -2.66
CA TYR A 77 1.03 20.86 -3.98
C TYR A 77 1.96 19.88 -4.71
N ALA A 78 1.38 18.96 -5.49
CA ALA A 78 2.08 17.95 -6.29
C ALA A 78 3.01 17.01 -5.49
N ARG A 79 2.82 16.88 -4.19
CA ARG A 79 3.58 15.97 -3.33
C ARG A 79 2.75 14.73 -2.96
N GLN A 80 3.30 13.58 -3.24
CA GLN A 80 2.76 12.31 -2.75
C GLN A 80 3.22 12.07 -1.30
N THR A 81 2.30 11.68 -0.43
CA THR A 81 2.56 11.39 0.98
C THR A 81 1.83 10.12 1.40
N GLY A 82 2.39 9.42 2.37
CA GLY A 82 1.86 8.13 2.85
C GLY A 82 2.55 6.95 2.19
N THR A 83 2.26 5.77 2.70
CA THR A 83 2.75 4.47 2.20
C THR A 83 1.59 3.48 2.20
N ASP A 84 1.54 2.62 1.21
CA ASP A 84 0.57 1.53 1.10
C ASP A 84 0.88 0.35 2.03
N ARG A 85 2.14 0.28 2.49
CA ARG A 85 2.62 -0.80 3.36
C ARG A 85 3.39 -0.22 4.53
N VAL A 86 2.99 -0.60 5.73
CA VAL A 86 3.67 -0.23 6.96
C VAL A 86 4.17 -1.51 7.63
N PRO A 87 5.50 -1.76 7.69
CA PRO A 87 6.03 -2.86 8.46
C PRO A 87 5.80 -2.59 9.95
N LEU A 88 5.14 -3.51 10.63
CA LEU A 88 4.96 -3.42 12.08
C LEU A 88 6.28 -3.73 12.78
N THR A 89 6.69 -2.84 13.65
CA THR A 89 7.83 -3.05 14.55
C THR A 89 7.37 -3.75 15.83
N LEU A 90 8.31 -4.37 16.55
CA LEU A 90 8.01 -5.06 17.80
C LEU A 90 7.37 -4.12 18.85
N ALA A 91 7.72 -2.84 18.84
CA ALA A 91 7.14 -1.83 19.74
C ALA A 91 5.67 -1.46 19.39
N GLN A 92 5.23 -1.77 18.18
CA GLN A 92 3.86 -1.49 17.72
C GLN A 92 2.91 -2.68 17.89
N THR A 93 3.43 -3.85 18.24
CA THR A 93 2.64 -5.05 18.54
C THR A 93 2.43 -5.16 20.05
N PRO A 94 1.20 -5.35 20.53
CA PRO A 94 0.97 -5.60 21.94
C PRO A 94 1.71 -6.86 22.40
N PRO A 95 2.31 -6.88 23.60
CA PRO A 95 2.89 -8.09 24.14
C PRO A 95 1.80 -9.15 24.31
N HIS A 96 2.01 -10.29 23.71
CA HIS A 96 1.12 -11.43 23.82
C HIS A 96 1.93 -12.70 24.02
N SER A 97 1.31 -13.76 24.60
CA SER A 97 1.89 -15.06 24.83
C SER A 97 0.93 -16.16 24.38
N HIS A 98 1.50 -17.25 23.86
CA HIS A 98 0.76 -18.45 23.52
C HIS A 98 1.16 -19.56 24.49
N SER A 99 0.18 -20.26 25.07
CA SER A 99 0.44 -21.49 25.81
C SER A 99 0.47 -22.67 24.83
N ILE A 100 1.57 -23.42 24.85
CA ILE A 100 1.68 -24.65 24.06
C ILE A 100 1.60 -25.81 25.07
N THR A 101 0.60 -26.65 24.92
CA THR A 101 0.45 -27.89 25.68
C THR A 101 1.03 -29.03 24.86
N VAL A 102 2.10 -29.64 25.36
CA VAL A 102 2.73 -30.78 24.73
C VAL A 102 2.41 -32.03 25.56
N ALA A 103 1.75 -33.00 24.96
CA ALA A 103 1.56 -34.29 25.57
C ALA A 103 2.81 -35.17 25.35
N SER A 104 3.44 -35.61 26.42
CA SER A 104 4.53 -36.57 26.32
C SER A 104 3.98 -38.00 26.12
N ALA A 105 4.78 -38.87 25.48
CA ALA A 105 4.39 -40.26 25.24
C ALA A 105 4.05 -41.06 26.52
N SER A 106 4.39 -40.53 27.69
CA SER A 106 4.03 -41.10 29.00
C SER A 106 2.70 -40.54 29.58
N GLY A 107 1.95 -39.77 28.78
CA GLY A 107 0.65 -39.24 29.21
C GLY A 107 0.70 -38.05 30.19
N THR A 108 1.87 -37.54 30.51
CA THR A 108 2.00 -36.37 31.40
C THR A 108 1.99 -35.09 30.57
N LEU A 109 0.97 -34.26 30.74
CA LEU A 109 0.88 -32.92 30.16
C LEU A 109 1.93 -31.98 30.80
N ARG A 110 2.85 -31.49 30.03
CA ARG A 110 3.72 -30.41 30.46
C ARG A 110 3.24 -29.10 29.85
N THR A 111 2.83 -28.17 30.70
CA THR A 111 2.49 -26.81 30.30
C THR A 111 3.76 -25.96 30.38
N ALA A 112 4.25 -25.52 29.23
CA ALA A 112 5.33 -24.55 29.21
C ALA A 112 4.69 -23.15 29.34
N GLY A 113 4.83 -22.54 30.52
CA GLY A 113 4.43 -21.15 30.74
C GLY A 113 5.42 -20.19 30.04
N PRO A 114 4.99 -18.94 29.79
CA PRO A 114 5.85 -17.95 29.16
C PRO A 114 6.99 -17.57 30.09
N LYS A 115 8.19 -18.06 29.81
CA LYS A 115 9.40 -17.50 30.37
C LYS A 115 9.88 -16.40 29.45
N ALA A 116 10.01 -15.20 30.01
CA ALA A 116 10.51 -14.03 29.30
C ALA A 116 11.79 -14.36 28.54
N ALA A 117 11.78 -14.01 27.27
CA ALA A 117 12.95 -13.76 26.42
C ALA A 117 14.16 -14.69 26.61
N ALA A 118 13.99 -15.98 26.40
CA ALA A 118 15.09 -16.83 25.99
C ALA A 118 14.95 -17.05 24.46
N PRO A 119 16.07 -16.98 23.69
CA PRO A 119 16.01 -17.37 22.29
C PRO A 119 15.42 -18.77 22.21
N LEU A 120 14.42 -18.94 21.34
CA LEU A 120 13.82 -20.23 21.06
C LEU A 120 14.95 -21.18 20.60
N SER A 121 15.52 -21.91 21.51
CA SER A 121 16.25 -23.12 21.13
C SER A 121 15.20 -24.04 20.57
N PHE A 122 15.19 -24.20 19.26
CA PHE A 122 14.48 -25.25 18.60
C PHE A 122 14.93 -26.57 19.20
N CYS A 123 14.15 -27.15 20.10
CA CYS A 123 14.26 -28.56 20.33
C CYS A 123 14.09 -29.23 18.99
N SER A 124 15.16 -29.84 18.48
CA SER A 124 15.10 -30.67 17.29
C SER A 124 14.05 -31.74 17.52
N PHE A 125 12.92 -31.57 16.87
CA PHE A 125 11.91 -32.62 16.78
C PHE A 125 12.52 -33.74 15.95
N VAL A 126 12.90 -34.83 16.58
CA VAL A 126 13.03 -36.09 15.89
C VAL A 126 11.61 -36.48 15.49
N ALA A 127 11.25 -36.25 14.25
CA ALA A 127 10.00 -36.70 13.68
C ALA A 127 10.03 -38.24 13.64
N THR A 128 9.39 -38.86 14.59
CA THR A 128 8.90 -40.22 14.37
C THR A 128 7.79 -40.11 13.34
N THR A 129 7.90 -40.90 12.27
CA THR A 129 7.00 -41.03 11.14
C THR A 129 5.57 -41.29 11.60
N ALA A 130 4.81 -40.21 11.83
CA ALA A 130 3.36 -40.25 11.89
C ALA A 130 2.84 -39.75 10.55
N THR A 131 2.16 -40.58 9.83
CA THR A 131 1.47 -40.30 8.57
C THR A 131 0.61 -39.00 8.76
N PRO A 132 0.77 -37.97 7.93
CA PRO A 132 -0.06 -36.80 8.06
C PRO A 132 -1.53 -37.12 7.83
N PRO A 133 -2.47 -36.56 8.60
CA PRO A 133 -3.88 -36.75 8.33
C PRO A 133 -4.21 -36.17 6.97
N LYS A 134 -4.95 -36.93 6.14
CA LYS A 134 -5.46 -36.47 4.85
C LYS A 134 -6.22 -35.15 5.03
N PRO A 135 -6.02 -34.15 4.17
CA PRO A 135 -6.83 -32.94 4.20
C PRO A 135 -8.29 -33.32 3.93
N GLN A 136 -9.16 -32.99 4.88
CA GLN A 136 -10.60 -33.08 4.70
C GLN A 136 -11.04 -31.90 3.84
N THR A 137 -11.30 -32.18 2.56
CA THR A 137 -12.03 -31.27 1.69
C THR A 137 -13.51 -31.49 1.88
N THR A 138 -14.16 -30.59 2.64
CA THR A 138 -15.61 -30.41 2.55
C THR A 138 -15.88 -28.93 2.53
N PHE A 139 -16.08 -28.42 1.33
CA PHE A 139 -16.83 -27.19 1.11
C PHE A 139 -18.23 -27.58 0.63
N THR A 140 -19.23 -27.26 1.38
CA THR A 140 -20.61 -27.06 0.94
C THR A 140 -20.94 -25.60 1.04
#